data_b7a37a6a53f9c6d2a082a0612fc4341e
#
_entry.id   b7a37a6a53f9c6d2a082a0612fc4341e
#
_cell.length_a   1.000
_cell.length_b   1.000
_cell.length_c   1.000
_cell.angle_alpha   90.00
_cell.angle_beta   90.00
_cell.angle_gamma   90.00
#
_symmetry.space_group_name_H-M   'P 1'
#
loop_
_entity.id
_entity.type
_entity.pdbx_description
1 polymer ?
#
loop_
_entity_poly.entity_id
_entity_poly.type
_entity_poly.pdbx_seq_one_letter_code
_entity_poly.pdbx_strand_id
1 'polypeptide(L)'
;EVAFTYNTWALLKAGADADLSTEVAWIRDVAEATDNTYVMALAANVFSLAGDLDGVEHMLDKLAGKQASDGSLNGATVSVVGSHGEALKIETTALAAMAWLGNKSYIDNVENAIKYLAAVCKGGRFGSTQSTVLALQAIVAYDQMNAKPKAPGTLQLLVDGMPVGEPVVFNAESRGAIELPEVHELLTEGRHTIEVVMAGGSQMPCSITVDYNTLTPNSSDECRVDLEVSIADRKVEEGGSTEVNVSLFNTTSEKIPTPTAIIGIPGGLEVRHDQLKELVASGKIAAYEVRGREVILYWLSLEAEQAVDVSISLVAAIPGTYTGPASRAYLYYTDEHKIWRDGLNVKILPAK
;
A
#
# COMPACT_ATOMS: atom_id res chain seq x y z
N GLU A 1 -22.21 -10.51 0.48
CA GLU A 1 -21.88 -10.72 -0.93
C GLU A 1 -20.37 -10.88 -1.12
N VAL A 2 -19.55 -9.87 -0.80
CA VAL A 2 -18.08 -9.87 -1.02
C VAL A 2 -17.39 -11.11 -0.45
N ALA A 3 -17.56 -11.38 0.86
CA ALA A 3 -16.90 -12.50 1.52
C ALA A 3 -17.33 -13.87 0.96
N PHE A 4 -18.61 -14.01 0.59
CA PHE A 4 -19.13 -15.24 0.02
C PHE A 4 -18.55 -15.49 -1.37
N THR A 5 -18.57 -14.49 -2.25
CA THR A 5 -17.99 -14.59 -3.60
C THR A 5 -16.49 -14.85 -3.56
N TYR A 6 -15.77 -14.19 -2.64
CA TYR A 6 -14.34 -14.41 -2.45
C TYR A 6 -14.03 -15.84 -1.97
N ASN A 7 -14.79 -16.36 -0.99
CA ASN A 7 -14.58 -17.70 -0.47
C ASN A 7 -14.86 -18.77 -1.57
N THR A 8 -15.91 -18.61 -2.36
CA THR A 8 -16.22 -19.51 -3.48
C THR A 8 -15.09 -19.46 -4.52
N TRP A 9 -14.61 -18.27 -4.89
CA TRP A 9 -13.45 -18.13 -5.76
C TRP A 9 -12.21 -18.84 -5.20
N ALA A 10 -11.91 -18.64 -3.93
CA ALA A 10 -10.74 -19.24 -3.28
C ALA A 10 -10.84 -20.79 -3.25
N LEU A 11 -12.01 -21.35 -2.98
CA LEU A 11 -12.25 -22.79 -2.99
C LEU A 11 -12.07 -23.37 -4.40
N LEU A 12 -12.68 -22.76 -5.42
CA LEU A 12 -12.51 -23.17 -6.82
C LEU A 12 -11.05 -23.10 -7.26
N LYS A 13 -10.37 -22.00 -6.93
CA LYS A 13 -8.96 -21.80 -7.27
C LYS A 13 -8.03 -22.81 -6.58
N ALA A 14 -8.38 -23.23 -5.37
CA ALA A 14 -7.66 -24.26 -4.61
C ALA A 14 -7.95 -25.68 -5.11
N GLY A 15 -8.89 -25.86 -6.05
CA GLY A 15 -9.31 -27.18 -6.53
C GLY A 15 -10.03 -28.00 -5.46
N ALA A 16 -10.83 -27.35 -4.61
CA ALA A 16 -11.61 -28.04 -3.58
C ALA A 16 -12.54 -29.09 -4.21
N ASP A 17 -12.51 -30.30 -3.66
CA ASP A 17 -13.41 -31.40 -4.06
C ASP A 17 -14.78 -31.19 -3.38
N ALA A 18 -15.53 -30.19 -3.85
CA ALA A 18 -16.87 -29.83 -3.36
C ALA A 18 -17.76 -29.41 -4.53
N ASP A 19 -19.04 -29.80 -4.48
CA ASP A 19 -20.03 -29.27 -5.41
C ASP A 19 -20.42 -27.84 -4.99
N LEU A 20 -19.97 -26.87 -5.76
CA LEU A 20 -20.21 -25.43 -5.56
C LEU A 20 -21.24 -24.86 -6.53
N SER A 21 -22.06 -25.73 -7.19
CA SER A 21 -23.04 -25.30 -8.18
C SER A 21 -24.08 -24.32 -7.61
N THR A 22 -24.52 -24.54 -6.37
CA THR A 22 -25.47 -23.65 -5.67
C THR A 22 -24.86 -22.28 -5.40
N GLU A 23 -23.59 -22.24 -4.96
CA GLU A 23 -22.83 -21.02 -4.72
C GLU A 23 -22.63 -20.21 -6.00
N VAL A 24 -22.25 -20.89 -7.08
CA VAL A 24 -22.09 -20.28 -8.41
C VAL A 24 -23.42 -19.70 -8.93
N ALA A 25 -24.54 -20.42 -8.77
CA ALA A 25 -25.85 -19.90 -9.15
C ALA A 25 -26.24 -18.66 -8.35
N TRP A 26 -26.01 -18.64 -7.04
CA TRP A 26 -26.27 -17.48 -6.19
C TRP A 26 -25.37 -16.28 -6.58
N ILE A 27 -24.09 -16.55 -6.88
CA ILE A 27 -23.15 -15.50 -7.33
C ILE A 27 -23.61 -14.89 -8.66
N ARG A 28 -24.24 -15.66 -9.54
CA ARG A 28 -24.81 -15.13 -10.78
C ARG A 28 -25.88 -14.07 -10.50
N ASP A 29 -26.83 -14.36 -9.62
CA ASP A 29 -27.88 -13.42 -9.24
C ASP A 29 -27.31 -12.13 -8.61
N VAL A 30 -26.31 -12.29 -7.74
CA VAL A 30 -25.61 -11.15 -7.12
C VAL A 30 -24.84 -10.32 -8.14
N ALA A 31 -24.11 -10.94 -9.04
CA ALA A 31 -23.30 -10.27 -10.05
C ALA A 31 -24.15 -9.50 -11.07
N GLU A 32 -25.37 -9.96 -11.36
CA GLU A 32 -26.31 -9.21 -12.19
C GLU A 32 -26.85 -7.95 -11.52
N ALA A 33 -27.08 -8.02 -10.20
CA ALA A 33 -27.71 -6.95 -9.43
C ALA A 33 -26.71 -5.92 -8.88
N THR A 34 -25.41 -6.26 -8.76
CA THR A 34 -24.42 -5.40 -8.12
C THR A 34 -23.82 -4.36 -9.06
N ASP A 35 -23.51 -3.17 -8.52
CA ASP A 35 -22.65 -2.17 -9.16
C ASP A 35 -21.19 -2.20 -8.63
N ASN A 36 -20.92 -3.03 -7.63
CA ASN A 36 -19.59 -3.17 -7.03
C ASN A 36 -18.64 -3.92 -7.97
N THR A 37 -17.70 -3.22 -8.60
CA THR A 37 -16.76 -3.81 -9.57
C THR A 37 -15.84 -4.86 -8.96
N TYR A 38 -15.56 -4.82 -7.65
CA TYR A 38 -14.82 -5.88 -6.98
C TYR A 38 -15.60 -7.23 -6.98
N VAL A 39 -16.90 -7.17 -6.72
CA VAL A 39 -17.77 -8.36 -6.76
C VAL A 39 -17.90 -8.87 -8.21
N MET A 40 -18.06 -7.97 -9.18
CA MET A 40 -18.11 -8.34 -10.60
C MET A 40 -16.84 -9.06 -11.05
N ALA A 41 -15.66 -8.53 -10.65
CA ALA A 41 -14.37 -9.13 -11.01
C ALA A 41 -14.16 -10.50 -10.35
N LEU A 42 -14.58 -10.66 -9.10
CA LEU A 42 -14.61 -11.98 -8.44
C LEU A 42 -15.54 -12.94 -9.13
N ALA A 43 -16.77 -12.51 -9.45
CA ALA A 43 -17.77 -13.35 -10.12
C ALA A 43 -17.26 -13.82 -11.49
N ALA A 44 -16.63 -12.95 -12.29
CA ALA A 44 -16.02 -13.34 -13.57
C ALA A 44 -14.96 -14.45 -13.39
N ASN A 45 -14.12 -14.35 -12.35
CA ASN A 45 -13.15 -15.39 -12.03
C ASN A 45 -13.83 -16.69 -11.53
N VAL A 46 -14.90 -16.60 -10.73
CA VAL A 46 -15.69 -17.76 -10.29
C VAL A 46 -16.28 -18.48 -11.50
N PHE A 47 -16.94 -17.76 -12.40
CA PHE A 47 -17.57 -18.34 -13.60
C PHE A 47 -16.54 -19.00 -14.51
N SER A 48 -15.37 -18.36 -14.69
CA SER A 48 -14.26 -18.93 -15.46
C SER A 48 -13.79 -20.26 -14.88
N LEU A 49 -13.60 -20.34 -13.56
CA LEU A 49 -13.17 -21.57 -12.88
C LEU A 49 -14.26 -22.63 -12.83
N ALA A 50 -15.54 -22.24 -12.80
CA ALA A 50 -16.68 -23.14 -12.84
C ALA A 50 -17.05 -23.61 -14.25
N GLY A 51 -16.44 -23.05 -15.31
CA GLY A 51 -16.74 -23.39 -16.71
C GLY A 51 -18.05 -22.79 -17.23
N ASP A 52 -18.55 -21.72 -16.58
CA ASP A 52 -19.75 -20.99 -16.97
C ASP A 52 -19.40 -19.90 -17.99
N LEU A 53 -19.35 -20.28 -19.26
CA LEU A 53 -18.89 -19.40 -20.35
C LEU A 53 -19.79 -18.17 -20.56
N ASP A 54 -21.10 -18.33 -20.45
CA ASP A 54 -22.05 -17.22 -20.65
C ASP A 54 -21.92 -16.19 -19.51
N GLY A 55 -21.80 -16.67 -18.27
CA GLY A 55 -21.56 -15.81 -17.11
C GLY A 55 -20.23 -15.06 -17.19
N VAL A 56 -19.17 -15.72 -17.67
CA VAL A 56 -17.87 -15.08 -17.91
C VAL A 56 -18.00 -13.93 -18.90
N GLU A 57 -18.49 -14.18 -20.12
CA GLU A 57 -18.54 -13.19 -21.20
C GLU A 57 -19.31 -11.94 -20.76
N HIS A 58 -20.47 -12.14 -20.15
CA HIS A 58 -21.29 -11.05 -19.65
C HIS A 58 -20.55 -10.17 -18.60
N MET A 59 -19.84 -10.79 -17.64
CA MET A 59 -19.09 -10.03 -16.64
C MET A 59 -17.87 -9.34 -17.23
N LEU A 60 -17.16 -9.95 -18.18
CA LEU A 60 -16.02 -9.34 -18.85
C LEU A 60 -16.42 -8.07 -19.61
N ASP A 61 -17.57 -8.08 -20.31
CA ASP A 61 -18.11 -6.91 -20.98
C ASP A 61 -18.48 -5.78 -20.00
N LYS A 62 -19.18 -6.12 -18.91
CA LYS A 62 -19.50 -5.15 -17.85
C LYS A 62 -18.24 -4.48 -17.27
N LEU A 63 -17.20 -5.27 -16.99
CA LEU A 63 -15.94 -4.77 -16.46
C LEU A 63 -15.19 -3.90 -17.49
N ALA A 64 -15.15 -4.31 -18.76
CA ALA A 64 -14.50 -3.54 -19.81
C ALA A 64 -15.14 -2.14 -19.97
N GLY A 65 -16.46 -2.04 -19.85
CA GLY A 65 -17.17 -0.77 -19.85
C GLY A 65 -16.91 0.13 -18.63
N LYS A 66 -16.31 -0.41 -17.55
CA LYS A 66 -15.98 0.34 -16.33
C LYS A 66 -14.47 0.63 -16.18
N GLN A 67 -13.64 0.17 -17.12
CA GLN A 67 -12.21 0.44 -17.09
C GLN A 67 -11.94 1.92 -17.40
N ALA A 68 -11.16 2.57 -16.56
CA ALA A 68 -10.74 3.96 -16.74
C ALA A 68 -9.62 4.09 -17.78
N SER A 69 -9.39 5.32 -18.26
CA SER A 69 -8.35 5.61 -19.26
C SER A 69 -6.93 5.34 -18.81
N ASP A 70 -6.68 5.33 -17.50
CA ASP A 70 -5.40 4.94 -16.88
C ASP A 70 -5.22 3.42 -16.76
N GLY A 71 -6.23 2.64 -17.15
CA GLY A 71 -6.26 1.18 -17.07
C GLY A 71 -6.83 0.61 -15.77
N SER A 72 -7.12 1.44 -14.79
CA SER A 72 -7.69 1.02 -13.50
C SER A 72 -9.17 0.66 -13.57
N LEU A 73 -9.66 -0.12 -12.60
CA LEU A 73 -11.09 -0.37 -12.38
C LEU A 73 -11.60 0.47 -11.21
N ASN A 74 -12.55 1.35 -11.48
CA ASN A 74 -13.28 2.13 -10.48
C ASN A 74 -14.64 1.48 -10.16
N GLY A 75 -15.31 1.95 -9.09
CA GLY A 75 -16.65 1.50 -8.69
C GLY A 75 -16.67 0.37 -7.66
N ALA A 76 -15.52 -0.07 -7.17
CA ALA A 76 -15.46 -0.94 -6.00
C ALA A 76 -15.78 -0.13 -4.73
N THR A 77 -16.56 -0.73 -3.82
CA THR A 77 -16.96 -0.08 -2.57
C THR A 77 -16.25 -0.65 -1.35
N VAL A 78 -15.96 -1.96 -1.36
CA VAL A 78 -15.30 -2.67 -0.28
C VAL A 78 -14.71 -3.99 -0.80
N SER A 79 -13.55 -4.40 -0.27
CA SER A 79 -12.96 -5.72 -0.51
C SER A 79 -13.23 -6.69 0.65
N VAL A 80 -12.84 -7.95 0.49
CA VAL A 80 -12.97 -8.98 1.53
C VAL A 80 -12.21 -8.65 2.81
N VAL A 81 -11.12 -7.91 2.71
CA VAL A 81 -10.30 -7.47 3.86
C VAL A 81 -10.58 -6.03 4.29
N GLY A 82 -11.62 -5.40 3.72
CA GLY A 82 -11.98 -4.02 4.04
C GLY A 82 -11.06 -2.96 3.44
N SER A 83 -10.34 -3.27 2.36
CA SER A 83 -9.49 -2.30 1.67
C SER A 83 -10.31 -1.14 1.12
N HIS A 84 -9.69 0.05 1.06
CA HIS A 84 -10.26 1.29 0.55
C HIS A 84 -9.23 2.01 -0.34
N GLY A 85 -9.67 3.07 -1.02
CA GLY A 85 -8.80 3.93 -1.83
C GLY A 85 -8.01 3.17 -2.89
N GLU A 86 -6.73 3.49 -3.01
CA GLU A 86 -5.85 2.92 -4.02
C GLU A 86 -5.66 1.40 -3.86
N ALA A 87 -5.54 0.89 -2.63
CA ALA A 87 -5.42 -0.55 -2.39
C ALA A 87 -6.63 -1.32 -2.93
N LEU A 88 -7.85 -0.82 -2.72
CA LEU A 88 -9.07 -1.42 -3.27
C LEU A 88 -9.10 -1.37 -4.80
N LYS A 89 -8.66 -0.26 -5.39
CA LYS A 89 -8.57 -0.09 -6.84
C LYS A 89 -7.57 -1.08 -7.45
N ILE A 90 -6.42 -1.26 -6.82
CA ILE A 90 -5.40 -2.25 -7.24
C ILE A 90 -5.96 -3.66 -7.17
N GLU A 91 -6.61 -4.05 -6.06
CA GLU A 91 -7.22 -5.36 -5.90
C GLU A 91 -8.25 -5.64 -7.01
N THR A 92 -9.13 -4.69 -7.26
CA THR A 92 -10.19 -4.80 -8.28
C THR A 92 -9.61 -4.91 -9.67
N THR A 93 -8.61 -4.07 -10.01
CA THR A 93 -7.95 -4.09 -11.31
C THR A 93 -7.20 -5.40 -11.54
N ALA A 94 -6.52 -5.92 -10.52
CA ALA A 94 -5.82 -7.20 -10.59
C ALA A 94 -6.78 -8.38 -10.81
N LEU A 95 -7.91 -8.41 -10.12
CA LEU A 95 -8.95 -9.43 -10.30
C LEU A 95 -9.57 -9.36 -11.71
N ALA A 96 -9.83 -8.15 -12.22
CA ALA A 96 -10.35 -7.96 -13.56
C ALA A 96 -9.32 -8.37 -14.63
N ALA A 97 -8.05 -8.02 -14.45
CA ALA A 97 -6.97 -8.46 -15.33
C ALA A 97 -6.90 -9.99 -15.41
N MET A 98 -6.96 -10.68 -14.27
CA MET A 98 -6.98 -12.15 -14.22
C MET A 98 -8.21 -12.75 -14.92
N ALA A 99 -9.38 -12.11 -14.80
CA ALA A 99 -10.59 -12.57 -15.47
C ALA A 99 -10.52 -12.38 -17.00
N TRP A 100 -9.97 -11.28 -17.50
CA TRP A 100 -9.78 -11.03 -18.93
C TRP A 100 -8.69 -11.91 -19.57
N LEU A 101 -7.68 -12.33 -18.78
CA LEU A 101 -6.63 -13.23 -19.24
C LEU A 101 -7.27 -14.53 -19.81
N GLY A 102 -6.85 -14.95 -20.99
CA GLY A 102 -7.40 -16.11 -21.67
C GLY A 102 -8.47 -15.78 -22.71
N ASN A 103 -9.06 -14.60 -22.69
CA ASN A 103 -9.98 -14.14 -23.73
C ASN A 103 -9.33 -13.05 -24.62
N LYS A 104 -9.02 -13.41 -25.87
CA LYS A 104 -8.34 -12.53 -26.81
C LYS A 104 -9.08 -11.22 -27.15
N SER A 105 -10.39 -11.19 -26.92
CA SER A 105 -11.21 -9.99 -27.17
C SER A 105 -10.89 -8.87 -26.20
N TYR A 106 -10.29 -9.16 -25.03
CA TYR A 106 -9.98 -8.18 -24.00
C TYR A 106 -8.47 -7.96 -23.81
N ILE A 107 -7.65 -8.24 -24.83
CA ILE A 107 -6.17 -8.10 -24.73
C ILE A 107 -5.78 -6.66 -24.38
N ASP A 108 -6.43 -5.67 -24.97
CA ASP A 108 -6.17 -4.25 -24.69
C ASP A 108 -6.54 -3.89 -23.24
N ASN A 109 -7.61 -4.46 -22.70
CA ASN A 109 -8.03 -4.27 -21.32
C ASN A 109 -6.99 -4.85 -20.35
N VAL A 110 -6.51 -6.06 -20.63
CA VAL A 110 -5.43 -6.68 -19.85
C VAL A 110 -4.17 -5.82 -19.88
N GLU A 111 -3.72 -5.41 -21.06
CA GLU A 111 -2.50 -4.60 -21.19
C GLU A 111 -2.60 -3.27 -20.44
N ASN A 112 -3.75 -2.60 -20.52
CA ASN A 112 -3.98 -1.35 -19.79
C ASN A 112 -4.01 -1.59 -18.28
N ALA A 113 -4.66 -2.66 -17.81
CA ALA A 113 -4.66 -3.02 -16.38
C ALA A 113 -3.24 -3.34 -15.87
N ILE A 114 -2.44 -4.07 -16.64
CA ILE A 114 -1.05 -4.38 -16.27
C ILE A 114 -0.17 -3.12 -16.27
N LYS A 115 -0.36 -2.21 -17.24
CA LYS A 115 0.34 -0.90 -17.26
C LYS A 115 0.01 -0.09 -15.99
N TYR A 116 -1.27 -0.03 -15.62
CA TYR A 116 -1.68 0.63 -14.38
C TYR A 116 -1.02 -0.03 -13.15
N LEU A 117 -1.10 -1.36 -13.01
CA LEU A 117 -0.47 -2.07 -11.89
C LEU A 117 1.04 -1.80 -11.85
N ALA A 118 1.73 -1.79 -12.98
CA ALA A 118 3.15 -1.46 -13.03
C ALA A 118 3.43 -0.02 -12.57
N ALA A 119 2.59 0.94 -12.96
CA ALA A 119 2.74 2.35 -12.61
C ALA A 119 2.55 2.63 -11.10
N VAL A 120 1.64 1.89 -10.44
CA VAL A 120 1.36 2.07 -8.99
C VAL A 120 2.27 1.25 -8.08
N CYS A 121 3.16 0.41 -8.65
CA CYS A 121 4.13 -0.36 -7.88
C CYS A 121 5.16 0.56 -7.23
N LYS A 122 5.31 0.48 -5.91
CA LYS A 122 6.30 1.25 -5.15
C LYS A 122 7.20 0.28 -4.35
N GLY A 123 8.48 0.21 -4.70
CA GLY A 123 9.43 -0.69 -4.03
C GLY A 123 9.00 -2.16 -4.01
N GLY A 124 8.39 -2.66 -5.11
CA GLY A 124 7.87 -4.02 -5.21
C GLY A 124 6.59 -4.30 -4.42
N ARG A 125 5.92 -3.26 -3.90
CA ARG A 125 4.66 -3.35 -3.16
C ARG A 125 3.54 -2.62 -3.88
N PHE A 126 2.31 -3.03 -3.60
CA PHE A 126 1.08 -2.51 -4.19
C PHE A 126 0.09 -2.06 -3.10
N GLY A 127 0.55 -1.30 -2.12
CA GLY A 127 -0.25 -0.88 -0.96
C GLY A 127 -0.40 -1.98 0.09
N SER A 128 -1.61 -2.49 0.32
CA SER A 128 -1.88 -3.53 1.33
C SER A 128 -1.28 -4.90 0.96
N THR A 129 -1.21 -5.82 1.92
CA THR A 129 -0.79 -7.21 1.66
C THR A 129 -1.69 -7.87 0.61
N GLN A 130 -3.01 -7.68 0.71
CA GLN A 130 -3.96 -8.29 -0.22
C GLN A 130 -3.80 -7.72 -1.64
N SER A 131 -3.70 -6.41 -1.79
CA SER A 131 -3.48 -5.78 -3.09
C SER A 131 -2.14 -6.21 -3.71
N THR A 132 -1.10 -6.36 -2.90
CA THR A 132 0.21 -6.87 -3.37
C THR A 132 0.08 -8.31 -3.88
N VAL A 133 -0.59 -9.20 -3.15
CA VAL A 133 -0.78 -10.59 -3.57
C VAL A 133 -1.56 -10.68 -4.88
N LEU A 134 -2.69 -9.96 -5.00
CA LEU A 134 -3.53 -9.99 -6.20
C LEU A 134 -2.82 -9.36 -7.41
N ALA A 135 -2.15 -8.23 -7.23
CA ALA A 135 -1.39 -7.58 -8.31
C ALA A 135 -0.26 -8.48 -8.83
N LEU A 136 0.51 -9.11 -7.93
CA LEU A 136 1.55 -10.06 -8.33
C LEU A 136 0.97 -11.28 -9.04
N GLN A 137 -0.16 -11.83 -8.60
CA GLN A 137 -0.83 -12.93 -9.30
C GLN A 137 -1.23 -12.54 -10.72
N ALA A 138 -1.81 -11.35 -10.92
CA ALA A 138 -2.21 -10.86 -12.23
C ALA A 138 -1.00 -10.65 -13.15
N ILE A 139 0.08 -10.03 -12.65
CA ILE A 139 1.31 -9.79 -13.40
C ILE A 139 1.98 -11.11 -13.80
N VAL A 140 2.11 -12.07 -12.86
CA VAL A 140 2.70 -13.39 -13.15
C VAL A 140 1.86 -14.16 -14.15
N ALA A 141 0.53 -14.16 -14.02
CA ALA A 141 -0.35 -14.81 -14.97
C ALA A 141 -0.24 -14.18 -16.38
N TYR A 142 -0.17 -12.85 -16.46
CA TYR A 142 0.07 -12.14 -17.72
C TYR A 142 1.43 -12.49 -18.34
N ASP A 143 2.49 -12.51 -17.54
CA ASP A 143 3.84 -12.89 -18.02
C ASP A 143 3.87 -14.32 -18.53
N GLN A 144 3.25 -15.26 -17.83
CA GLN A 144 3.18 -16.67 -18.25
C GLN A 144 2.44 -16.84 -19.58
N MET A 145 1.35 -16.11 -19.81
CA MET A 145 0.57 -16.18 -21.06
C MET A 145 1.29 -15.49 -22.22
N ASN A 146 2.02 -14.43 -21.93
CA ASN A 146 2.73 -13.64 -22.94
C ASN A 146 4.23 -13.91 -23.00
N ALA A 147 4.70 -14.98 -22.33
CA ALA A 147 6.10 -15.36 -22.26
C ALA A 147 6.68 -15.64 -23.67
N LYS A 148 6.96 -14.56 -24.41
CA LYS A 148 7.85 -14.63 -25.57
C LYS A 148 9.29 -14.60 -25.07
N PRO A 149 10.19 -15.38 -25.67
CA PRO A 149 11.62 -15.23 -25.39
C PRO A 149 12.02 -13.77 -25.52
N LYS A 150 12.72 -13.20 -24.55
CA LYS A 150 13.23 -11.83 -24.65
C LYS A 150 14.09 -11.74 -25.91
N ALA A 151 13.79 -10.80 -26.81
CA ALA A 151 14.67 -10.52 -27.92
C ALA A 151 16.03 -10.04 -27.37
N PRO A 152 17.17 -10.49 -27.94
CA PRO A 152 18.48 -10.09 -27.46
C PRO A 152 18.67 -8.57 -27.51
N GLY A 153 19.30 -8.02 -26.52
CA GLY A 153 19.55 -6.58 -26.42
C GLY A 153 20.54 -6.20 -25.33
N THR A 154 20.78 -4.92 -25.19
CA THR A 154 21.61 -4.34 -24.13
C THR A 154 20.91 -3.18 -23.48
N LEU A 155 21.15 -3.02 -22.16
CA LEU A 155 20.69 -1.85 -21.39
C LEU A 155 21.92 -1.07 -20.91
N GLN A 156 21.90 0.24 -21.11
CA GLN A 156 22.91 1.17 -20.59
C GLN A 156 22.21 2.18 -19.67
N LEU A 157 22.71 2.30 -18.45
CA LEU A 157 22.30 3.33 -17.52
C LEU A 157 23.15 4.57 -17.72
N LEU A 158 22.51 5.75 -17.77
CA LEU A 158 23.17 7.04 -17.82
C LEU A 158 22.70 7.90 -16.65
N VAL A 159 23.63 8.65 -16.08
CA VAL A 159 23.35 9.71 -15.10
C VAL A 159 23.92 11.00 -15.69
N ASP A 160 23.08 12.00 -15.82
CA ASP A 160 23.44 13.32 -16.41
C ASP A 160 24.11 13.18 -17.80
N GLY A 161 23.66 12.20 -18.59
CA GLY A 161 24.17 11.92 -19.92
C GLY A 161 25.47 11.09 -19.95
N MET A 162 26.04 10.73 -18.78
CA MET A 162 27.24 9.91 -18.70
C MET A 162 26.90 8.46 -18.40
N PRO A 163 27.48 7.48 -19.15
CA PRO A 163 27.22 6.08 -18.94
C PRO A 163 27.79 5.61 -17.59
N VAL A 164 27.01 4.79 -16.88
CA VAL A 164 27.37 4.19 -15.60
C VAL A 164 27.53 2.68 -15.76
N GLY A 165 28.73 2.21 -15.46
CA GLY A 165 29.09 0.80 -15.65
C GLY A 165 29.09 0.33 -17.11
N GLU A 166 29.31 -0.95 -17.31
CA GLU A 166 29.26 -1.59 -18.63
C GLU A 166 27.79 -1.86 -19.01
N PRO A 167 27.45 -1.87 -20.33
CA PRO A 167 26.12 -2.26 -20.79
C PRO A 167 25.75 -3.66 -20.35
N VAL A 168 24.55 -3.81 -19.78
CA VAL A 168 24.02 -5.12 -19.37
C VAL A 168 23.40 -5.82 -20.56
N VAL A 169 23.96 -6.96 -20.94
CA VAL A 169 23.49 -7.79 -22.07
C VAL A 169 22.40 -8.74 -21.58
N PHE A 170 21.33 -8.87 -22.33
CA PHE A 170 20.27 -9.84 -22.10
C PHE A 170 19.85 -10.56 -23.38
N ASN A 171 19.25 -11.75 -23.22
CA ASN A 171 18.79 -12.59 -24.32
C ASN A 171 17.56 -13.43 -23.91
N ALA A 172 17.12 -14.33 -24.77
CA ALA A 172 15.97 -15.21 -24.53
C ALA A 172 16.12 -16.12 -23.29
N GLU A 173 17.32 -16.38 -22.83
CA GLU A 173 17.62 -17.22 -21.66
C GLU A 173 17.66 -16.42 -20.36
N SER A 174 17.71 -15.08 -20.43
CA SER A 174 17.73 -14.20 -19.26
C SER A 174 16.43 -14.34 -18.46
N ARG A 175 16.54 -14.69 -17.18
CA ARG A 175 15.40 -14.87 -16.26
C ARG A 175 15.39 -13.76 -15.22
N GLY A 176 14.18 -13.44 -14.72
CA GLY A 176 13.99 -12.42 -13.68
C GLY A 176 14.19 -10.99 -14.17
N ALA A 177 14.32 -10.09 -13.20
CA ALA A 177 14.62 -8.69 -13.46
C ALA A 177 16.06 -8.53 -13.96
N ILE A 178 16.26 -7.58 -14.87
CA ILE A 178 17.60 -7.17 -15.30
C ILE A 178 18.00 -6.02 -14.38
N GLU A 179 18.95 -6.26 -13.52
CA GLU A 179 19.44 -5.25 -12.57
C GLU A 179 20.48 -4.36 -13.26
N LEU A 180 20.33 -3.07 -13.08
CA LEU A 180 21.28 -2.04 -13.53
C LEU A 180 22.14 -1.58 -12.36
N PRO A 181 23.32 -0.99 -12.61
CA PRO A 181 24.20 -0.51 -11.55
C PRO A 181 23.52 0.47 -10.59
N GLU A 182 23.87 0.41 -9.30
CA GLU A 182 23.48 1.42 -8.32
C GLU A 182 24.16 2.75 -8.60
N VAL A 183 23.43 3.85 -8.39
CA VAL A 183 23.90 5.21 -8.70
C VAL A 183 23.97 6.15 -7.50
N HIS A 184 23.75 5.66 -6.28
CA HIS A 184 23.64 6.49 -5.09
C HIS A 184 24.89 7.37 -4.85
N GLU A 185 26.10 6.88 -5.15
CA GLU A 185 27.34 7.64 -5.03
C GLU A 185 27.48 8.76 -6.06
N LEU A 186 26.72 8.72 -7.16
CA LEU A 186 26.76 9.71 -8.24
C LEU A 186 25.71 10.81 -8.05
N LEU A 187 24.70 10.55 -7.21
CA LEU A 187 23.61 11.49 -6.97
C LEU A 187 23.99 12.42 -5.80
N THR A 188 24.51 13.58 -6.13
CA THR A 188 24.79 14.66 -5.17
C THR A 188 23.53 15.50 -4.91
N GLU A 189 23.61 16.50 -4.03
CA GLU A 189 22.51 17.42 -3.82
C GLU A 189 22.19 18.19 -5.12
N GLY A 190 20.95 18.14 -5.58
CA GLY A 190 20.50 18.84 -6.79
C GLY A 190 19.58 18.00 -7.67
N ARG A 191 19.39 18.46 -8.89
CA ARG A 191 18.60 17.77 -9.91
C ARG A 191 19.53 16.90 -10.77
N HIS A 192 19.22 15.62 -10.88
CA HIS A 192 19.90 14.67 -11.75
C HIS A 192 18.95 14.09 -12.79
N THR A 193 19.46 13.70 -13.93
CA THR A 193 18.73 12.99 -14.97
C THR A 193 19.23 11.56 -15.02
N ILE A 194 18.35 10.59 -14.72
CA ILE A 194 18.62 9.16 -14.84
C ILE A 194 17.93 8.67 -16.11
N GLU A 195 18.69 8.05 -17.01
CA GLU A 195 18.21 7.55 -18.29
C GLU A 195 18.62 6.09 -18.48
N VAL A 196 17.69 5.26 -18.96
CA VAL A 196 17.95 3.88 -19.35
C VAL A 196 17.82 3.78 -20.86
N VAL A 197 18.92 3.51 -21.55
CA VAL A 197 18.97 3.35 -23.00
C VAL A 197 18.97 1.86 -23.33
N MET A 198 18.04 1.43 -24.18
CA MET A 198 17.96 0.05 -24.65
C MET A 198 18.33 -0.01 -26.13
N ALA A 199 19.26 -0.89 -26.49
CA ALA A 199 19.58 -1.21 -27.87
C ALA A 199 19.19 -2.67 -28.16
N GLY A 200 18.35 -2.90 -29.19
CA GLY A 200 17.72 -4.20 -29.41
C GLY A 200 16.61 -4.47 -28.40
N GLY A 201 16.29 -5.75 -28.21
CA GLY A 201 15.26 -6.14 -27.25
C GLY A 201 13.82 -5.90 -27.68
N SER A 202 12.90 -6.13 -26.74
CA SER A 202 11.48 -5.78 -26.85
C SER A 202 11.09 -4.87 -25.68
N GLN A 203 9.97 -4.17 -25.78
CA GLN A 203 9.47 -3.31 -24.71
C GLN A 203 9.37 -4.09 -23.40
N MET A 204 9.93 -3.54 -22.33
CA MET A 204 9.95 -4.12 -20.98
C MET A 204 9.54 -3.08 -19.94
N PRO A 205 8.87 -3.49 -18.84
CA PRO A 205 8.65 -2.63 -17.68
C PRO A 205 9.99 -2.20 -17.08
N CYS A 206 10.06 -0.95 -16.62
CA CYS A 206 11.22 -0.44 -15.88
C CYS A 206 10.72 0.19 -14.57
N SER A 207 11.45 -0.04 -13.47
CA SER A 207 11.20 0.65 -12.21
C SER A 207 12.51 1.26 -11.68
N ILE A 208 12.41 2.46 -11.14
CA ILE A 208 13.50 3.15 -10.45
C ILE A 208 13.01 3.45 -9.05
N THR A 209 13.75 3.00 -8.04
CA THR A 209 13.46 3.30 -6.64
C THR A 209 14.57 4.16 -6.08
N VAL A 210 14.20 5.25 -5.41
CA VAL A 210 15.13 6.15 -4.74
C VAL A 210 14.76 6.24 -3.28
N ASP A 211 15.62 5.71 -2.41
CA ASP A 211 15.48 5.79 -0.96
C ASP A 211 16.45 6.83 -0.41
N TYR A 212 15.94 7.72 0.43
CA TYR A 212 16.74 8.77 1.06
C TYR A 212 16.31 9.01 2.50
N ASN A 213 17.25 9.49 3.31
CA ASN A 213 17.01 9.82 4.70
C ASN A 213 16.76 11.34 4.85
N THR A 214 15.74 11.68 5.61
CA THR A 214 15.43 13.06 5.99
C THR A 214 14.98 13.11 7.44
N LEU A 215 15.17 14.25 8.13
CA LEU A 215 14.71 14.44 9.51
C LEU A 215 13.18 14.45 9.58
N THR A 216 12.54 15.14 8.64
CA THR A 216 11.09 15.20 8.53
C THR A 216 10.72 15.12 7.04
N PRO A 217 10.09 14.02 6.59
CA PRO A 217 9.60 13.91 5.23
C PRO A 217 8.50 14.93 4.92
N ASN A 218 8.31 15.24 3.65
CA ASN A 218 7.20 16.09 3.21
C ASN A 218 5.86 15.42 3.46
N SER A 219 4.90 16.18 3.95
CA SER A 219 3.52 15.74 4.09
C SER A 219 2.83 15.71 2.73
N SER A 220 1.87 14.79 2.56
CA SER A 220 1.01 14.73 1.39
C SER A 220 -0.23 15.63 1.57
N ASP A 221 -0.53 16.43 0.57
CA ASP A 221 -1.76 17.24 0.54
C ASP A 221 -3.04 16.38 0.44
N GLU A 222 -2.91 15.12 0.06
CA GLU A 222 -4.01 14.15 -0.03
C GLU A 222 -4.24 13.39 1.29
N CYS A 223 -3.47 13.69 2.35
CA CYS A 223 -3.69 13.07 3.65
C CYS A 223 -5.05 13.49 4.22
N ARG A 224 -5.85 12.52 4.63
CA ARG A 224 -7.21 12.73 5.14
C ARG A 224 -7.28 12.91 6.65
N VAL A 225 -6.15 12.92 7.33
CA VAL A 225 -6.02 13.20 8.75
C VAL A 225 -5.01 14.32 8.97
N ASP A 226 -5.21 15.10 10.03
CA ASP A 226 -4.18 15.99 10.56
C ASP A 226 -3.69 15.46 11.91
N LEU A 227 -2.46 15.80 12.26
CA LEU A 227 -1.77 15.33 13.46
C LEU A 227 -1.12 16.51 14.18
N GLU A 228 -1.41 16.68 15.45
CA GLU A 228 -0.64 17.54 16.34
C GLU A 228 0.06 16.71 17.40
N VAL A 229 1.34 16.98 17.66
CA VAL A 229 2.12 16.29 18.68
C VAL A 229 2.94 17.31 19.46
N SER A 230 2.82 17.24 20.78
CA SER A 230 3.57 18.12 21.70
C SER A 230 4.03 17.35 22.93
N ILE A 231 5.13 17.82 23.56
CA ILE A 231 5.59 17.31 24.85
C ILE A 231 5.27 18.36 25.92
N ALA A 232 4.68 17.93 27.04
CA ALA A 232 4.25 18.81 28.11
C ALA A 232 5.46 19.51 28.76
N ASP A 233 6.48 18.75 29.16
CA ASP A 233 7.67 19.28 29.78
C ASP A 233 8.91 18.97 28.94
N ARG A 234 9.51 20.00 28.36
CA ARG A 234 10.76 19.88 27.58
C ARG A 234 12.01 19.75 28.45
N LYS A 235 11.86 19.85 29.78
CA LYS A 235 12.94 19.74 30.75
C LYS A 235 12.44 18.96 31.95
N VAL A 236 13.00 17.78 32.19
CA VAL A 236 12.58 16.84 33.22
C VAL A 236 13.80 16.36 34.01
N GLU A 237 13.68 16.07 35.31
CA GLU A 237 14.72 15.40 36.08
C GLU A 237 14.65 13.88 35.88
N GLU A 238 15.77 13.19 35.95
CA GLU A 238 15.84 11.73 35.92
C GLU A 238 14.92 11.11 36.98
N GLY A 239 14.14 10.12 36.63
CA GLY A 239 13.09 9.53 37.46
C GLY A 239 11.75 10.29 37.43
N GLY A 240 11.73 11.52 36.89
CA GLY A 240 10.50 12.29 36.70
C GLY A 240 9.67 11.79 35.52
N SER A 241 8.46 12.30 35.39
CA SER A 241 7.55 11.95 34.28
C SER A 241 7.21 13.18 33.44
N THR A 242 6.91 12.97 32.16
CA THR A 242 6.31 13.94 31.24
C THR A 242 5.27 13.25 30.38
N GLU A 243 4.52 14.01 29.60
CA GLU A 243 3.51 13.49 28.70
C GLU A 243 3.74 13.99 27.27
N VAL A 244 3.49 13.11 26.31
CA VAL A 244 3.33 13.48 24.91
C VAL A 244 1.85 13.55 24.61
N ASN A 245 1.37 14.73 24.26
CA ASN A 245 0.00 14.97 23.85
C ASN A 245 -0.10 14.81 22.34
N VAL A 246 -1.05 13.98 21.91
CA VAL A 246 -1.35 13.66 20.53
C VAL A 246 -2.78 14.03 20.24
N SER A 247 -3.02 14.86 19.23
CA SER A 247 -4.34 15.16 18.68
C SER A 247 -4.38 14.70 17.23
N LEU A 248 -5.31 13.80 16.92
CA LEU A 248 -5.55 13.29 15.57
C LEU A 248 -6.93 13.77 15.11
N PHE A 249 -6.99 14.41 13.95
CA PHE A 249 -8.20 15.01 13.41
C PHE A 249 -8.53 14.46 12.02
N ASN A 250 -9.79 14.05 11.80
CA ASN A 250 -10.32 13.74 10.47
C ASN A 250 -10.63 15.05 9.72
N THR A 251 -9.87 15.35 8.68
CA THR A 251 -10.02 16.61 7.90
C THR A 251 -11.17 16.56 6.89
N THR A 252 -11.91 15.45 6.82
CA THR A 252 -12.94 15.24 5.81
C THR A 252 -14.35 15.31 6.41
N SER A 253 -15.34 15.59 5.55
CA SER A 253 -16.76 15.57 5.89
C SER A 253 -17.38 14.16 5.93
N GLU A 254 -16.56 13.11 5.88
CA GLU A 254 -17.00 11.72 5.88
C GLU A 254 -16.31 10.92 6.98
N LYS A 255 -16.92 9.82 7.38
CA LYS A 255 -16.27 8.82 8.25
C LYS A 255 -15.10 8.18 7.53
N ILE A 256 -13.92 8.13 8.18
CA ILE A 256 -12.72 7.50 7.65
C ILE A 256 -12.39 6.21 8.40
N PRO A 257 -11.93 5.15 7.70
CA PRO A 257 -11.54 3.89 8.33
C PRO A 257 -10.07 3.89 8.74
N THR A 258 -9.77 3.13 9.77
CA THR A 258 -8.42 2.71 10.19
C THR A 258 -7.35 3.81 10.22
N PRO A 259 -7.60 4.96 10.88
CA PRO A 259 -6.55 5.94 11.07
C PRO A 259 -5.46 5.38 12.00
N THR A 260 -4.21 5.72 11.67
CA THR A 260 -3.02 5.27 12.41
C THR A 260 -2.11 6.45 12.66
N ALA A 261 -1.63 6.62 13.88
CA ALA A 261 -0.62 7.61 14.23
C ALA A 261 0.64 6.92 14.78
N ILE A 262 1.80 7.33 14.31
CA ILE A 262 3.10 6.83 14.76
C ILE A 262 3.85 8.00 15.38
N ILE A 263 4.05 7.92 16.70
CA ILE A 263 4.57 8.99 17.52
C ILE A 263 6.03 8.71 17.86
N GLY A 264 6.91 9.60 17.41
CA GLY A 264 8.33 9.54 17.72
C GLY A 264 8.63 9.92 19.16
N ILE A 265 9.29 9.05 19.90
CA ILE A 265 9.64 9.26 21.30
C ILE A 265 11.14 9.65 21.41
N PRO A 266 11.48 10.80 22.01
CA PRO A 266 12.86 11.20 22.25
C PRO A 266 13.65 10.14 23.03
N GLY A 267 14.96 10.05 22.77
CA GLY A 267 15.89 9.24 23.54
C GLY A 267 15.83 9.59 25.04
N GLY A 268 16.23 8.67 25.90
CA GLY A 268 16.21 8.84 27.34
C GLY A 268 14.85 8.80 28.02
N LEU A 269 13.73 8.81 27.25
CA LEU A 269 12.38 8.60 27.76
C LEU A 269 11.93 7.16 27.56
N GLU A 270 11.22 6.62 28.52
CA GLU A 270 10.61 5.28 28.51
C GLU A 270 9.09 5.35 28.53
N VAL A 271 8.46 4.51 27.72
CA VAL A 271 7.02 4.44 27.57
C VAL A 271 6.40 3.63 28.70
N ARG A 272 5.31 4.10 29.29
CA ARG A 272 4.54 3.37 30.29
C ARG A 272 3.49 2.47 29.65
N HIS A 273 3.79 1.18 29.53
CA HIS A 273 2.91 0.18 28.91
C HIS A 273 1.59 -0.02 29.66
N ASP A 274 1.58 0.15 31.00
CA ASP A 274 0.37 0.09 31.82
C ASP A 274 -0.65 1.16 31.40
N GLN A 275 -0.19 2.40 31.20
CA GLN A 275 -1.04 3.50 30.77
C GLN A 275 -1.56 3.30 29.32
N LEU A 276 -0.75 2.77 28.42
CA LEU A 276 -1.21 2.44 27.06
C LEU A 276 -2.29 1.34 27.05
N LYS A 277 -2.21 0.34 27.94
CA LYS A 277 -3.27 -0.66 28.13
C LYS A 277 -4.57 -0.04 28.65
N GLU A 278 -4.48 0.96 29.53
CA GLU A 278 -5.65 1.70 30.02
C GLU A 278 -6.33 2.51 28.89
N LEU A 279 -5.55 3.08 27.96
CA LEU A 279 -6.10 3.75 26.78
C LEU A 279 -6.90 2.79 25.89
N VAL A 280 -6.42 1.56 25.70
CA VAL A 280 -7.17 0.51 24.98
C VAL A 280 -8.40 0.08 25.77
N ALA A 281 -8.27 -0.19 27.07
CA ALA A 281 -9.38 -0.63 27.92
C ALA A 281 -10.51 0.43 28.02
N SER A 282 -10.16 1.72 27.98
CA SER A 282 -11.12 2.83 27.96
C SER A 282 -11.71 3.11 26.58
N GLY A 283 -11.26 2.41 25.52
CA GLY A 283 -11.73 2.64 24.16
C GLY A 283 -11.24 3.93 23.51
N LYS A 284 -10.26 4.63 24.08
CA LYS A 284 -9.65 5.83 23.48
C LYS A 284 -8.84 5.49 22.23
N ILE A 285 -8.23 4.31 22.20
CA ILE A 285 -7.57 3.73 21.05
C ILE A 285 -8.02 2.27 20.88
N ALA A 286 -7.97 1.74 19.66
CA ALA A 286 -8.31 0.34 19.39
C ALA A 286 -7.17 -0.62 19.77
N ALA A 287 -5.91 -0.20 19.49
CA ALA A 287 -4.71 -0.98 19.78
C ALA A 287 -3.47 -0.06 19.80
N TYR A 288 -2.37 -0.58 20.32
CA TYR A 288 -1.07 0.08 20.22
C TYR A 288 0.07 -0.92 19.99
N GLU A 289 1.17 -0.42 19.46
CA GLU A 289 2.46 -1.12 19.40
C GLU A 289 3.57 -0.16 19.86
N VAL A 290 4.66 -0.71 20.37
CA VAL A 290 5.90 0.04 20.65
C VAL A 290 7.03 -0.61 19.85
N ARG A 291 7.64 0.14 18.95
CA ARG A 291 8.74 -0.34 18.10
C ARG A 291 9.91 0.63 18.19
N GLY A 292 10.97 0.21 18.85
CA GLY A 292 12.16 1.06 19.05
C GLY A 292 11.80 2.38 19.73
N ARG A 293 11.91 3.49 18.99
CA ARG A 293 11.61 4.85 19.46
C ARG A 293 10.27 5.38 18.94
N GLU A 294 9.32 4.51 18.65
CA GLU A 294 8.00 4.88 18.14
C GLU A 294 6.90 4.19 18.93
N VAL A 295 5.83 4.94 19.21
CA VAL A 295 4.55 4.41 19.70
C VAL A 295 3.54 4.51 18.56
N ILE A 296 2.97 3.38 18.17
CA ILE A 296 1.98 3.30 17.11
C ILE A 296 0.61 3.19 17.77
N LEU A 297 -0.30 4.07 17.40
CA LEU A 297 -1.67 4.13 17.89
C LEU A 297 -2.63 3.83 16.74
N TYR A 298 -3.62 2.96 16.99
CA TYR A 298 -4.61 2.54 16.01
C TYR A 298 -6.02 2.90 16.44
N TRP A 299 -6.85 3.35 15.50
CA TRP A 299 -8.30 3.52 15.64
C TRP A 299 -9.03 2.73 14.56
N LEU A 300 -10.23 2.23 14.86
CA LEU A 300 -11.05 1.53 13.86
C LEU A 300 -11.64 2.50 12.83
N SER A 301 -12.05 3.68 13.29
CA SER A 301 -12.58 4.76 12.44
C SER A 301 -12.58 6.08 13.18
N LEU A 302 -12.68 7.19 12.45
CA LEU A 302 -13.05 8.51 12.96
C LEU A 302 -14.26 9.01 12.18
N GLU A 303 -15.23 9.61 12.89
CA GLU A 303 -16.38 10.27 12.27
C GLU A 303 -15.93 11.54 11.52
N ALA A 304 -16.81 12.09 10.68
CA ALA A 304 -16.55 13.35 9.97
C ALA A 304 -16.10 14.45 10.94
N GLU A 305 -15.01 15.14 10.62
CA GLU A 305 -14.48 16.26 11.41
C GLU A 305 -14.21 15.93 12.90
N GLN A 306 -14.08 14.65 13.24
CA GLN A 306 -13.80 14.21 14.61
C GLN A 306 -12.32 14.41 14.95
N ALA A 307 -12.08 15.00 16.12
CA ALA A 307 -10.78 15.00 16.80
C ALA A 307 -10.74 13.92 17.90
N VAL A 308 -9.59 13.31 18.08
CA VAL A 308 -9.30 12.41 19.22
C VAL A 308 -7.99 12.82 19.87
N ASP A 309 -8.04 12.99 21.20
CA ASP A 309 -6.91 13.42 22.00
C ASP A 309 -6.42 12.28 22.89
N VAL A 310 -5.12 12.02 22.86
CA VAL A 310 -4.46 10.98 23.63
C VAL A 310 -3.19 11.55 24.25
N SER A 311 -2.99 11.31 25.56
CA SER A 311 -1.72 11.60 26.24
C SER A 311 -0.96 10.29 26.49
N ILE A 312 0.33 10.27 26.13
CA ILE A 312 1.25 9.15 26.35
C ILE A 312 2.18 9.53 27.50
N SER A 313 2.07 8.82 28.63
CA SER A 313 2.92 9.07 29.79
C SER A 313 4.30 8.43 29.63
N LEU A 314 5.34 9.20 29.90
CA LEU A 314 6.74 8.83 29.72
C LEU A 314 7.52 9.08 31.02
N VAL A 315 8.52 8.23 31.28
CA VAL A 315 9.47 8.38 32.39
C VAL A 315 10.84 8.78 31.85
N ALA A 316 11.46 9.78 32.49
CA ALA A 316 12.80 10.21 32.17
C ALA A 316 13.83 9.26 32.78
N ALA A 317 14.45 8.40 31.96
CA ALA A 317 15.31 7.32 32.42
C ALA A 317 16.80 7.63 32.29
N ILE A 318 17.21 8.38 31.25
CA ILE A 318 18.64 8.63 31.00
C ILE A 318 18.89 10.12 30.80
N PRO A 319 19.76 10.76 31.59
CA PRO A 319 20.11 12.16 31.44
C PRO A 319 20.74 12.47 30.07
N GLY A 320 20.38 13.61 29.48
CA GLY A 320 20.87 14.04 28.19
C GLY A 320 19.94 15.03 27.49
N THR A 321 20.31 15.43 26.28
CA THR A 321 19.47 16.22 25.39
C THR A 321 19.14 15.37 24.16
N TYR A 322 17.87 15.20 23.87
CA TYR A 322 17.42 14.26 22.85
C TYR A 322 16.42 14.90 21.90
N THR A 323 16.53 14.51 20.63
CA THR A 323 15.50 14.73 19.60
C THR A 323 14.92 13.39 19.21
N GLY A 324 13.59 13.26 19.22
CA GLY A 324 12.89 12.07 18.78
C GLY A 324 12.81 11.97 17.26
N PRO A 325 12.41 10.81 16.72
CA PRO A 325 12.02 10.68 15.31
C PRO A 325 10.81 11.59 14.99
N ALA A 326 10.66 11.94 13.71
CA ALA A 326 9.46 12.61 13.23
C ALA A 326 8.21 11.73 13.46
N SER A 327 7.13 12.37 13.91
CA SER A 327 5.82 11.71 14.06
C SER A 327 5.04 11.78 12.77
N ARG A 328 4.12 10.83 12.54
CA ARG A 328 3.30 10.76 11.33
C ARG A 328 1.92 10.16 11.59
N ALA A 329 0.95 10.52 10.76
CA ALA A 329 -0.36 9.86 10.74
C ALA A 329 -0.83 9.67 9.30
N TYR A 330 -1.68 8.66 9.11
CA TYR A 330 -2.23 8.26 7.81
C TYR A 330 -3.39 7.28 8.00
N LEU A 331 -4.10 6.96 6.92
CA LEU A 331 -5.04 5.84 6.93
C LEU A 331 -4.28 4.56 6.54
N TYR A 332 -4.45 3.49 7.28
CA TYR A 332 -3.67 2.24 7.16
C TYR A 332 -3.58 1.70 5.72
N TYR A 333 -4.65 1.86 4.92
CA TYR A 333 -4.71 1.38 3.53
C TYR A 333 -4.32 2.43 2.47
N THR A 334 -3.96 3.64 2.88
CA THR A 334 -3.45 4.72 2.00
C THR A 334 -2.20 5.32 2.62
N ASP A 335 -1.22 4.46 2.92
CA ASP A 335 0.00 4.82 3.64
C ASP A 335 0.97 5.68 2.81
N GLU A 336 0.70 5.86 1.51
CA GLU A 336 1.36 6.83 0.64
C GLU A 336 1.03 8.29 1.00
N HIS A 337 -0.14 8.54 1.59
CA HIS A 337 -0.60 9.88 1.99
C HIS A 337 -0.42 10.07 3.49
N LYS A 338 0.74 10.56 3.90
CA LYS A 338 1.10 10.80 5.32
C LYS A 338 1.15 12.28 5.63
N ILE A 339 0.68 12.65 6.82
CA ILE A 339 1.04 13.91 7.47
C ILE A 339 2.22 13.66 8.40
N TRP A 340 3.22 14.53 8.36
CA TRP A 340 4.41 14.45 9.19
C TRP A 340 4.53 15.64 10.13
N ARG A 341 5.10 15.40 11.29
CA ARG A 341 5.44 16.43 12.30
C ARG A 341 6.87 16.22 12.78
N ASP A 342 7.54 17.30 13.06
CA ASP A 342 8.93 17.29 13.54
C ASP A 342 9.10 16.47 14.82
N GLY A 343 10.29 15.91 14.99
CA GLY A 343 10.67 15.18 16.19
C GLY A 343 10.61 16.06 17.45
N LEU A 344 10.09 15.50 18.51
CA LEU A 344 10.02 16.15 19.83
C LEU A 344 11.40 16.29 20.45
N ASN A 345 11.62 17.38 21.19
CA ASN A 345 12.87 17.66 21.89
C ASN A 345 12.66 17.62 23.41
N VAL A 346 13.59 16.99 24.14
CA VAL A 346 13.59 16.95 25.60
C VAL A 346 15.01 17.06 26.15
N LYS A 347 15.15 17.69 27.31
CA LYS A 347 16.37 17.71 28.12
C LYS A 347 16.08 17.03 29.45
N ILE A 348 16.78 15.93 29.71
CA ILE A 348 16.70 15.20 30.98
C ILE A 348 17.91 15.58 31.82
N LEU A 349 17.65 16.08 33.01
CA LEU A 349 18.69 16.46 33.98
C LEU A 349 19.03 15.26 34.86
N PRO A 350 20.28 15.10 35.32
CA PRO A 350 20.62 14.12 36.33
C PRO A 350 19.78 14.31 37.59
N ALA A 351 19.43 13.20 38.25
CA ALA A 351 18.85 13.24 39.59
C ALA A 351 19.78 13.98 40.54
N LYS A 352 19.24 14.80 41.44
CA LYS A 352 20.02 15.50 42.45
C LYS A 352 20.46 14.56 43.58
#